data_f37df1805a740534f1f08e8cb3de6f86
#
_entry.id   f37df1805a740534f1f08e8cb3de6f86
#
_cell.length_a   1.000
_cell.length_b   1.000
_cell.length_c   1.000
_cell.angle_alpha   90.00
_cell.angle_beta   90.00
_cell.angle_gamma   90.00
#
_symmetry.space_group_name_H-M   'P 1'
#
loop_
_entity.id
_entity.type
_entity.pdbx_description
1 polymer ?
#
loop_
_entity_poly.entity_id
_entity_poly.type
_entity_poly.pdbx_seq_one_letter_code
_entity_poly.pdbx_strand_id
1 'polypeptide(L)'
;MAIPLIKIENVIKTYKIGDNVFNALDKVSLNIYEKEFVSIVGPSGSGKSTFMNILGCLDVPTSGAYYIKEQDVSKMSEDELAILRNKTIGFIFQGFNLLNKLTAYENVELPLIYQGIAYNKRGKMVMDALERVGLSDRLNHKPTELSGGQQQRVAIARALSAKPDIILADEPTGNLDSKSGAEVMKMLEELNEEGKTIILITHDNDIAKKAKRIIRIADGKITMDSKREDVKSEVITQ
;
A
#
# COMPACT_ATOMS: atom_id res chain seq x y z
N MET A 1 -6.12 -15.22 21.40
CA MET A 1 -6.26 -14.97 19.95
C MET A 1 -5.29 -13.86 19.59
N ALA A 2 -4.66 -13.91 18.40
CA ALA A 2 -3.78 -12.84 17.97
C ALA A 2 -4.60 -11.56 17.69
N ILE A 3 -4.07 -10.40 18.09
CA ILE A 3 -4.70 -9.10 17.83
C ILE A 3 -4.39 -8.73 16.37
N PRO A 4 -5.41 -8.38 15.54
CA PRO A 4 -5.16 -7.97 14.18
C PRO A 4 -4.46 -6.59 14.13
N LEU A 5 -3.53 -6.43 13.19
CA LEU A 5 -2.92 -5.14 12.89
C LEU A 5 -3.93 -4.16 12.27
N ILE A 6 -4.76 -4.69 11.36
CA ILE A 6 -5.89 -3.99 10.73
C ILE A 6 -7.16 -4.79 11.02
N LYS A 7 -8.20 -4.11 11.53
CA LYS A 7 -9.53 -4.68 11.72
C LYS A 7 -10.57 -3.77 11.09
N ILE A 8 -11.36 -4.33 10.19
CA ILE A 8 -12.46 -3.66 9.49
C ILE A 8 -13.75 -4.40 9.82
N GLU A 9 -14.77 -3.67 10.28
CA GLU A 9 -16.06 -4.21 10.71
C GLU A 9 -17.21 -3.52 9.99
N ASN A 10 -17.89 -4.24 9.10
CA ASN A 10 -19.08 -3.80 8.37
C ASN A 10 -18.93 -2.42 7.71
N VAL A 11 -17.74 -2.13 7.15
CA VAL A 11 -17.45 -0.85 6.52
C VAL A 11 -18.28 -0.68 5.25
N ILE A 12 -18.96 0.46 5.18
CA ILE A 12 -19.68 0.95 4.01
C ILE A 12 -19.01 2.26 3.57
N LYS A 13 -18.77 2.40 2.27
CA LYS A 13 -18.39 3.69 1.67
C LYS A 13 -19.35 4.02 0.55
N THR A 14 -20.08 5.12 0.74
CA THR A 14 -21.09 5.62 -0.18
C THR A 14 -20.57 6.88 -0.87
N TYR A 15 -20.74 6.95 -2.18
CA TYR A 15 -20.53 8.17 -2.96
C TYR A 15 -21.84 8.66 -3.56
N LYS A 16 -21.95 10.00 -3.71
CA LYS A 16 -23.05 10.65 -4.39
C LYS A 16 -22.51 11.38 -5.63
N ILE A 17 -23.02 11.03 -6.80
CA ILE A 17 -22.70 11.69 -8.07
C ILE A 17 -24.00 12.20 -8.67
N GLY A 18 -24.23 13.53 -8.60
CA GLY A 18 -25.53 14.11 -8.93
C GLY A 18 -26.62 13.57 -8.00
N ASP A 19 -27.67 12.99 -8.57
CA ASP A 19 -28.77 12.36 -7.82
C ASP A 19 -28.56 10.87 -7.54
N ASN A 20 -27.52 10.27 -8.12
CA ASN A 20 -27.24 8.86 -7.93
C ASN A 20 -26.39 8.63 -6.67
N VAL A 21 -26.83 7.70 -5.85
CA VAL A 21 -26.13 7.25 -4.63
C VAL A 21 -25.76 5.78 -4.81
N PHE A 22 -24.49 5.43 -4.62
CA PHE A 22 -24.04 4.06 -4.71
C PHE A 22 -22.99 3.73 -3.63
N ASN A 23 -22.99 2.47 -3.21
CA ASN A 23 -22.00 1.98 -2.28
C ASN A 23 -20.79 1.42 -3.05
N ALA A 24 -19.67 2.10 -2.95
CA ALA A 24 -18.40 1.59 -3.49
C ALA A 24 -17.83 0.47 -2.61
N LEU A 25 -18.17 0.45 -1.31
CA LEU A 25 -17.98 -0.66 -0.39
C LEU A 25 -19.29 -0.92 0.34
N ASP A 26 -19.66 -2.20 0.50
CA ASP A 26 -20.92 -2.61 1.13
C ASP A 26 -20.66 -3.69 2.19
N LYS A 27 -20.66 -3.28 3.47
CA LYS A 27 -20.50 -4.13 4.66
C LYS A 27 -19.21 -5.00 4.62
N VAL A 28 -18.10 -4.40 4.18
CA VAL A 28 -16.81 -5.09 4.15
C VAL A 28 -16.33 -5.34 5.57
N SER A 29 -15.95 -6.58 5.87
CA SER A 29 -15.32 -6.97 7.14
C SER A 29 -14.06 -7.79 6.84
N LEU A 30 -12.94 -7.44 7.49
CA LEU A 30 -11.64 -8.05 7.24
C LEU A 30 -10.70 -7.84 8.43
N ASN A 31 -9.89 -8.86 8.73
CA ASN A 31 -8.76 -8.75 9.64
C ASN A 31 -7.47 -9.03 8.88
N ILE A 32 -6.45 -8.18 9.05
CA ILE A 32 -5.09 -8.42 8.57
C ILE A 32 -4.16 -8.42 9.79
N TYR A 33 -3.29 -9.43 9.88
CA TYR A 33 -2.38 -9.59 11.00
C TYR A 33 -0.98 -9.10 10.63
N GLU A 34 -0.15 -8.86 11.64
CA GLU A 34 1.26 -8.50 11.42
C GLU A 34 1.98 -9.56 10.60
N LYS A 35 2.87 -9.09 9.73
CA LYS A 35 3.72 -9.94 8.85
C LYS A 35 2.94 -10.72 7.78
N GLU A 36 1.65 -10.46 7.59
CA GLU A 36 0.95 -11.03 6.44
C GLU A 36 1.40 -10.36 5.14
N PHE A 37 1.45 -11.16 4.06
CA PHE A 37 1.47 -10.69 2.70
C PHE A 37 0.12 -11.03 2.07
N VAL A 38 -0.70 -10.01 1.89
CA VAL A 38 -2.07 -10.14 1.38
C VAL A 38 -2.16 -9.46 0.02
N SER A 39 -2.80 -10.11 -0.96
CA SER A 39 -3.21 -9.45 -2.19
C SER A 39 -4.72 -9.23 -2.23
N ILE A 40 -5.13 -8.06 -2.72
CA ILE A 40 -6.52 -7.68 -2.94
C ILE A 40 -6.72 -7.59 -4.45
N VAL A 41 -7.60 -8.45 -4.97
CA VAL A 41 -7.87 -8.56 -6.41
C VAL A 41 -9.34 -8.30 -6.71
N GLY A 42 -9.65 -8.00 -7.97
CA GLY A 42 -11.03 -7.84 -8.44
C GLY A 42 -11.08 -7.08 -9.77
N PRO A 43 -12.21 -7.09 -10.48
CA PRO A 43 -12.37 -6.38 -11.74
C PRO A 43 -12.30 -4.85 -11.56
N SER A 44 -12.17 -4.12 -12.68
CA SER A 44 -12.28 -2.66 -12.66
C SER A 44 -13.64 -2.24 -12.09
N GLY A 45 -13.66 -1.20 -11.26
CA GLY A 45 -14.90 -0.71 -10.63
C GLY A 45 -15.39 -1.52 -9.42
N SER A 46 -14.72 -2.59 -9.03
CA SER A 46 -15.16 -3.45 -7.91
C SER A 46 -15.04 -2.83 -6.51
N GLY A 47 -14.44 -1.64 -6.37
CA GLY A 47 -14.24 -0.96 -5.08
C GLY A 47 -12.81 -1.04 -4.52
N LYS A 48 -11.83 -1.66 -5.23
CA LYS A 48 -10.44 -1.80 -4.76
C LYS A 48 -9.78 -0.48 -4.39
N SER A 49 -9.86 0.53 -5.27
CA SER A 49 -9.24 1.85 -5.01
C SER A 49 -9.90 2.56 -3.83
N THR A 50 -11.22 2.43 -3.69
CA THR A 50 -11.93 2.94 -2.50
C THR A 50 -11.47 2.21 -1.25
N PHE A 51 -11.32 0.89 -1.32
CA PHE A 51 -10.84 0.09 -0.20
C PHE A 51 -9.40 0.43 0.17
N MET A 52 -8.53 0.62 -0.83
CA MET A 52 -7.18 1.12 -0.64
C MET A 52 -7.15 2.47 0.09
N ASN A 53 -8.00 3.42 -0.34
CA ASN A 53 -8.06 4.74 0.28
C ASN A 53 -8.47 4.66 1.76
N ILE A 54 -9.42 3.77 2.10
CA ILE A 54 -9.81 3.51 3.49
C ILE A 54 -8.63 2.88 4.26
N LEU A 55 -8.04 1.80 3.73
CA LEU A 55 -6.88 1.13 4.35
C LEU A 55 -5.72 2.09 4.56
N GLY A 56 -5.51 2.99 3.61
CA GLY A 56 -4.45 3.99 3.63
C GLY A 56 -4.74 5.23 4.48
N CYS A 57 -5.89 5.31 5.15
CA CYS A 57 -6.32 6.52 5.87
C CYS A 57 -6.32 7.78 4.98
N LEU A 58 -6.57 7.61 3.67
CA LEU A 58 -6.75 8.69 2.70
C LEU A 58 -8.22 9.12 2.60
N ASP A 59 -9.12 8.27 3.07
CA ASP A 59 -10.55 8.50 3.15
C ASP A 59 -11.11 7.75 4.38
N VAL A 60 -12.31 8.13 4.83
CA VAL A 60 -12.97 7.50 5.97
C VAL A 60 -14.22 6.75 5.53
N PRO A 61 -14.63 5.68 6.26
CA PRO A 61 -15.89 4.99 6.00
C PRO A 61 -17.08 5.92 6.16
N THR A 62 -18.15 5.69 5.39
CA THR A 62 -19.45 6.33 5.64
C THR A 62 -20.13 5.73 6.88
N SER A 63 -19.93 4.44 7.12
CA SER A 63 -20.37 3.72 8.32
C SER A 63 -19.55 2.46 8.53
N GLY A 64 -19.72 1.81 9.68
CA GLY A 64 -18.86 0.71 10.14
C GLY A 64 -17.68 1.21 10.94
N ALA A 65 -16.72 0.35 11.24
CA ALA A 65 -15.57 0.67 12.06
C ALA A 65 -14.27 0.19 11.41
N TYR A 66 -13.20 0.98 11.55
CA TYR A 66 -11.86 0.67 11.07
C TYR A 66 -10.86 0.93 12.18
N TYR A 67 -10.05 -0.08 12.50
CA TYR A 67 -9.04 -0.03 13.52
C TYR A 67 -7.65 -0.37 12.95
N ILE A 68 -6.65 0.39 13.35
CA ILE A 68 -5.22 0.09 13.18
C ILE A 68 -4.61 -0.03 14.57
N LYS A 69 -3.99 -1.16 14.90
CA LYS A 69 -3.42 -1.40 16.23
C LYS A 69 -4.40 -1.03 17.36
N GLU A 70 -5.65 -1.49 17.23
CA GLU A 70 -6.76 -1.24 18.17
C GLU A 70 -7.22 0.24 18.27
N GLN A 71 -6.59 1.18 17.55
CA GLN A 71 -7.04 2.57 17.48
C GLN A 71 -8.18 2.71 16.45
N ASP A 72 -9.31 3.28 16.86
CA ASP A 72 -10.47 3.53 15.98
C ASP A 72 -10.18 4.71 15.03
N VAL A 73 -9.82 4.35 13.80
CA VAL A 73 -9.47 5.31 12.73
C VAL A 73 -10.71 6.02 12.18
N SER A 74 -11.89 5.39 12.29
CA SER A 74 -13.15 5.93 11.74
C SER A 74 -13.57 7.26 12.38
N LYS A 75 -13.04 7.59 13.56
CA LYS A 75 -13.40 8.78 14.34
C LYS A 75 -12.29 9.83 14.41
N MET A 76 -11.16 9.58 13.76
CA MET A 76 -10.03 10.50 13.75
C MET A 76 -10.28 11.71 12.84
N SER A 77 -9.77 12.85 13.25
CA SER A 77 -9.67 14.04 12.40
C SER A 77 -8.67 13.85 11.26
N GLU A 78 -8.73 14.70 10.24
CA GLU A 78 -7.80 14.66 9.09
C GLU A 78 -6.34 14.80 9.54
N ASP A 79 -6.04 15.62 10.53
CA ASP A 79 -4.70 15.80 11.08
C ASP A 79 -4.21 14.53 11.80
N GLU A 80 -5.06 13.90 12.60
CA GLU A 80 -4.74 12.63 13.28
C GLU A 80 -4.51 11.51 12.27
N LEU A 81 -5.35 11.42 11.22
CA LEU A 81 -5.18 10.49 10.10
C LEU A 81 -3.86 10.71 9.36
N ALA A 82 -3.49 11.98 9.11
CA ALA A 82 -2.23 12.31 8.45
C ALA A 82 -1.01 11.89 9.28
N ILE A 83 -1.06 12.10 10.59
CA ILE A 83 0.00 11.68 11.53
C ILE A 83 0.09 10.15 11.60
N LEU A 84 -1.04 9.46 11.74
CA LEU A 84 -1.10 8.00 11.77
C LEU A 84 -0.56 7.40 10.48
N ARG A 85 -1.05 7.89 9.33
CA ARG A 85 -0.64 7.47 8.00
C ARG A 85 0.87 7.59 7.82
N ASN A 86 1.45 8.75 8.13
CA ASN A 86 2.87 8.99 7.96
C ASN A 86 3.75 8.08 8.86
N LYS A 87 3.27 7.68 10.03
CA LYS A 87 4.02 6.81 10.96
C LYS A 87 3.86 5.32 10.65
N THR A 88 2.70 4.92 10.13
CA THR A 88 2.30 3.50 10.10
C THR A 88 2.26 2.91 8.71
N ILE A 89 2.03 3.73 7.67
CA ILE A 89 1.76 3.26 6.30
C ILE A 89 2.77 3.83 5.32
N GLY A 90 3.45 2.95 4.59
CA GLY A 90 4.26 3.30 3.43
C GLY A 90 3.49 3.01 2.15
N PHE A 91 3.37 4.00 1.26
CA PHE A 91 2.64 3.87 -0.01
C PHE A 91 3.58 3.64 -1.18
N ILE A 92 3.21 2.70 -2.05
CA ILE A 92 3.83 2.44 -3.34
C ILE A 92 2.72 2.46 -4.38
N PHE A 93 2.78 3.39 -5.35
CA PHE A 93 1.74 3.57 -6.37
C PHE A 93 2.24 3.16 -7.75
N GLN A 94 1.32 2.80 -8.63
CA GLN A 94 1.58 2.49 -10.04
C GLN A 94 2.28 3.66 -10.76
N GLY A 95 1.85 4.90 -10.51
CA GLY A 95 2.39 6.12 -11.10
C GLY A 95 3.60 6.69 -10.36
N PHE A 96 4.25 5.92 -9.46
CA PHE A 96 5.39 6.32 -8.61
C PHE A 96 5.07 7.48 -7.66
N ASN A 97 4.29 8.46 -8.07
CA ASN A 97 3.91 9.67 -7.34
C ASN A 97 5.10 10.40 -6.71
N LEU A 98 6.21 10.50 -7.48
CA LEU A 98 7.37 11.29 -7.10
C LEU A 98 7.14 12.76 -7.45
N LEU A 99 7.70 13.66 -6.63
CA LEU A 99 7.71 15.08 -6.92
C LEU A 99 8.82 15.38 -7.92
N ASN A 100 8.45 15.71 -9.17
CA ASN A 100 9.39 15.88 -10.29
C ASN A 100 10.42 17.01 -10.11
N LYS A 101 10.13 17.98 -9.22
CA LYS A 101 11.06 19.07 -8.91
C LYS A 101 12.14 18.69 -7.90
N LEU A 102 11.91 17.63 -7.16
CA LEU A 102 12.78 17.10 -6.11
C LEU A 102 13.67 15.98 -6.66
N THR A 103 14.87 15.86 -6.11
CA THR A 103 15.79 14.75 -6.36
C THR A 103 15.27 13.44 -5.74
N ALA A 104 15.92 12.31 -6.03
CA ALA A 104 15.64 11.04 -5.38
C ALA A 104 15.83 11.15 -3.86
N TYR A 105 16.92 11.78 -3.41
CA TYR A 105 17.18 12.04 -2.00
C TYR A 105 16.04 12.83 -1.35
N GLU A 106 15.66 13.96 -1.92
CA GLU A 106 14.62 14.84 -1.38
C GLU A 106 13.24 14.16 -1.36
N ASN A 107 12.89 13.36 -2.39
CA ASN A 107 11.66 12.57 -2.37
C ASN A 107 11.61 11.57 -1.20
N VAL A 108 12.75 10.90 -0.92
CA VAL A 108 12.85 9.92 0.17
C VAL A 108 12.90 10.61 1.54
N GLU A 109 13.37 11.85 1.62
CA GLU A 109 13.42 12.64 2.85
C GLU A 109 12.04 13.14 3.32
N LEU A 110 11.09 13.34 2.40
CA LEU A 110 9.79 13.94 2.69
C LEU A 110 9.04 13.33 3.88
N PRO A 111 8.86 12.00 3.98
CA PRO A 111 8.16 11.40 5.12
C PRO A 111 8.84 11.70 6.45
N LEU A 112 10.16 11.78 6.47
CA LEU A 112 10.95 12.09 7.68
C LEU A 112 10.77 13.53 8.13
N ILE A 113 10.61 14.47 7.17
CA ILE A 113 10.28 15.86 7.46
C ILE A 113 8.91 15.93 8.14
N TYR A 114 7.91 15.26 7.60
CA TYR A 114 6.56 15.22 8.16
C TYR A 114 6.50 14.51 9.52
N GLN A 115 7.42 13.56 9.80
CA GLN A 115 7.56 12.96 11.12
C GLN A 115 8.25 13.88 12.15
N GLY A 116 8.75 15.05 11.73
CA GLY A 116 9.50 15.95 12.60
C GLY A 116 10.90 15.43 12.97
N ILE A 117 11.45 14.49 12.20
CA ILE A 117 12.81 13.97 12.44
C ILE A 117 13.83 15.11 12.28
N ALA A 118 14.71 15.27 13.24
CA ALA A 118 15.73 16.32 13.20
C ALA A 118 16.64 16.18 11.97
N TYR A 119 17.02 17.30 11.36
CA TYR A 119 17.79 17.38 10.11
C TYR A 119 19.05 16.47 10.14
N ASN A 120 19.82 16.54 11.23
CA ASN A 120 21.05 15.78 11.41
C ASN A 120 20.87 14.25 11.44
N LYS A 121 19.64 13.75 11.62
CA LYS A 121 19.31 12.32 11.64
C LYS A 121 18.77 11.83 10.31
N ARG A 122 18.12 12.71 9.52
CA ARG A 122 17.45 12.34 8.27
C ARG A 122 18.41 11.80 7.22
N GLY A 123 19.57 12.45 7.08
CA GLY A 123 20.56 12.08 6.07
C GLY A 123 20.91 10.60 6.08
N LYS A 124 21.22 10.05 7.25
CA LYS A 124 21.52 8.62 7.38
C LYS A 124 20.33 7.75 6.98
N MET A 125 19.11 8.08 7.43
CA MET A 125 17.91 7.30 7.14
C MET A 125 17.59 7.29 5.64
N VAL A 126 17.78 8.42 4.95
CA VAL A 126 17.60 8.52 3.49
C VAL A 126 18.64 7.68 2.75
N MET A 127 19.92 7.78 3.14
CA MET A 127 21.00 7.00 2.54
C MET A 127 20.76 5.51 2.71
N ASP A 128 20.45 5.05 3.93
CA ASP A 128 20.15 3.64 4.22
C ASP A 128 18.98 3.14 3.35
N ALA A 129 17.93 3.96 3.16
CA ALA A 129 16.76 3.60 2.33
C ALA A 129 17.10 3.52 0.83
N LEU A 130 17.91 4.44 0.30
CA LEU A 130 18.33 4.44 -1.11
C LEU A 130 19.34 3.35 -1.41
N GLU A 131 20.25 3.05 -0.48
CA GLU A 131 21.18 1.93 -0.58
C GLU A 131 20.43 0.60 -0.66
N ARG A 132 19.41 0.42 0.16
CA ARG A 132 18.57 -0.77 0.20
C ARG A 132 17.92 -1.09 -1.15
N VAL A 133 17.58 -0.08 -1.93
CA VAL A 133 16.99 -0.25 -3.27
C VAL A 133 18.00 -0.14 -4.41
N GLY A 134 19.30 -0.10 -4.10
CA GLY A 134 20.39 -0.05 -5.07
C GLY A 134 20.47 1.24 -5.86
N LEU A 135 20.23 2.40 -5.20
CA LEU A 135 20.24 3.73 -5.81
C LEU A 135 21.19 4.72 -5.12
N SER A 136 22.23 4.23 -4.45
CA SER A 136 23.23 5.06 -3.76
C SER A 136 23.96 6.03 -4.69
N ASP A 137 24.06 5.72 -5.98
CA ASP A 137 24.71 6.54 -7.01
C ASP A 137 23.73 7.50 -7.72
N ARG A 138 22.46 7.52 -7.35
CA ARG A 138 21.37 8.28 -7.98
C ARG A 138 20.74 9.36 -7.11
N LEU A 139 21.33 9.67 -5.97
CA LEU A 139 20.78 10.59 -4.95
C LEU A 139 20.31 11.93 -5.50
N ASN A 140 21.10 12.52 -6.39
CA ASN A 140 20.89 13.87 -6.93
C ASN A 140 20.07 13.88 -8.24
N HIS A 141 19.67 12.70 -8.76
CA HIS A 141 18.86 12.63 -9.98
C HIS A 141 17.41 12.97 -9.67
N LYS A 142 16.79 13.71 -10.58
CA LYS A 142 15.34 13.97 -10.58
C LYS A 142 14.60 12.80 -11.21
N PRO A 143 13.31 12.61 -10.92
CA PRO A 143 12.50 11.54 -11.51
C PRO A 143 12.58 11.48 -13.04
N THR A 144 12.64 12.63 -13.72
CA THR A 144 12.75 12.71 -15.18
C THR A 144 14.08 12.19 -15.74
N GLU A 145 15.09 11.99 -14.91
CA GLU A 145 16.42 11.48 -15.27
C GLU A 145 16.57 9.99 -14.92
N LEU A 146 15.51 9.36 -14.39
CA LEU A 146 15.47 7.97 -13.93
C LEU A 146 14.57 7.12 -14.82
N SER A 147 14.95 5.86 -15.04
CA SER A 147 14.07 4.89 -15.68
C SER A 147 12.84 4.59 -14.80
N GLY A 148 11.76 4.04 -15.38
CA GLY A 148 10.54 3.67 -14.62
C GLY A 148 10.85 2.75 -13.43
N GLY A 149 11.69 1.73 -13.63
CA GLY A 149 12.11 0.85 -12.54
C GLY A 149 12.92 1.56 -11.45
N GLN A 150 13.77 2.54 -11.82
CA GLN A 150 14.49 3.37 -10.85
C GLN A 150 13.52 4.30 -10.09
N GLN A 151 12.56 4.92 -10.78
CA GLN A 151 11.53 5.75 -10.13
C GLN A 151 10.71 4.94 -9.11
N GLN A 152 10.33 3.71 -9.47
CA GLN A 152 9.60 2.83 -8.55
C GLN A 152 10.48 2.45 -7.34
N ARG A 153 11.76 2.19 -7.53
CA ARG A 153 12.69 1.96 -6.42
C ARG A 153 12.85 3.18 -5.51
N VAL A 154 12.85 4.41 -6.06
CA VAL A 154 12.79 5.64 -5.24
C VAL A 154 11.49 5.71 -4.45
N ALA A 155 10.34 5.36 -5.04
CA ALA A 155 9.06 5.33 -4.35
C ALA A 155 9.04 4.28 -3.22
N ILE A 156 9.67 3.12 -3.43
CA ILE A 156 9.87 2.10 -2.38
C ILE A 156 10.78 2.64 -1.27
N ALA A 157 11.93 3.25 -1.60
CA ALA A 157 12.81 3.85 -0.61
C ALA A 157 12.11 4.93 0.22
N ARG A 158 11.29 5.79 -0.43
CA ARG A 158 10.45 6.78 0.24
C ARG A 158 9.47 6.11 1.22
N ALA A 159 8.80 5.04 0.81
CA ALA A 159 7.89 4.31 1.68
C ALA A 159 8.62 3.72 2.89
N LEU A 160 9.84 3.20 2.70
CA LEU A 160 10.63 2.54 3.74
C LEU A 160 11.32 3.51 4.71
N SER A 161 11.65 4.73 4.28
CA SER A 161 12.43 5.69 5.07
C SER A 161 11.77 6.00 6.42
N ALA A 162 10.44 6.07 6.43
CA ALA A 162 9.62 6.30 7.62
C ALA A 162 9.50 5.07 8.55
N LYS A 163 10.04 3.92 8.16
CA LYS A 163 9.97 2.63 8.88
C LYS A 163 8.53 2.20 9.22
N PRO A 164 7.61 2.19 8.25
CA PRO A 164 6.21 1.88 8.50
C PRO A 164 6.02 0.42 8.92
N ASP A 165 4.88 0.11 9.55
CA ASP A 165 4.46 -1.26 9.88
C ASP A 165 3.79 -1.94 8.67
N ILE A 166 3.12 -1.14 7.83
CA ILE A 166 2.30 -1.57 6.69
C ILE A 166 2.87 -0.96 5.41
N ILE A 167 3.07 -1.77 4.38
CA ILE A 167 3.33 -1.32 3.01
C ILE A 167 2.04 -1.56 2.20
N LEU A 168 1.47 -0.49 1.69
CA LEU A 168 0.29 -0.52 0.82
C LEU A 168 0.73 -0.24 -0.62
N ALA A 169 0.72 -1.27 -1.46
CA ALA A 169 1.20 -1.22 -2.84
C ALA A 169 0.02 -1.34 -3.82
N ASP A 170 -0.22 -0.28 -4.59
CA ASP A 170 -1.27 -0.21 -5.60
C ASP A 170 -0.65 -0.37 -6.99
N GLU A 171 -0.93 -1.50 -7.64
CA GLU A 171 -0.42 -1.86 -8.96
C GLU A 171 1.09 -1.57 -9.13
N PRO A 172 1.96 -2.03 -8.21
CA PRO A 172 3.33 -1.54 -8.11
C PRO A 172 4.21 -1.87 -9.33
N THR A 173 3.73 -2.75 -10.22
CA THR A 173 4.43 -3.18 -11.43
C THR A 173 3.75 -2.74 -12.72
N GLY A 174 2.58 -2.09 -12.64
CA GLY A 174 1.72 -1.82 -13.78
C GLY A 174 2.32 -0.91 -14.87
N ASN A 175 3.31 -0.07 -14.53
CA ASN A 175 4.00 0.83 -15.46
C ASN A 175 5.46 0.39 -15.75
N LEU A 176 5.81 -0.87 -15.45
CA LEU A 176 7.17 -1.38 -15.56
C LEU A 176 7.28 -2.44 -16.65
N ASP A 177 8.48 -2.56 -17.22
CA ASP A 177 8.84 -3.74 -18.00
C ASP A 177 8.92 -4.99 -17.10
N SER A 178 8.84 -6.17 -17.71
CA SER A 178 8.78 -7.45 -16.97
C SER A 178 9.96 -7.67 -16.02
N LYS A 179 11.17 -7.22 -16.39
CA LYS A 179 12.37 -7.36 -15.56
C LYS A 179 12.30 -6.46 -14.33
N SER A 180 12.02 -5.17 -14.54
CA SER A 180 11.86 -4.19 -13.46
C SER A 180 10.69 -4.57 -12.54
N GLY A 181 9.59 -5.07 -13.09
CA GLY A 181 8.45 -5.58 -12.32
C GLY A 181 8.83 -6.75 -11.43
N ALA A 182 9.59 -7.72 -11.95
CA ALA A 182 10.08 -8.86 -11.16
C ALA A 182 11.00 -8.42 -10.02
N GLU A 183 11.89 -7.44 -10.25
CA GLU A 183 12.78 -6.87 -9.22
C GLU A 183 11.95 -6.20 -8.10
N VAL A 184 10.92 -5.41 -8.45
CA VAL A 184 10.02 -4.76 -7.48
C VAL A 184 9.26 -5.80 -6.65
N MET A 185 8.71 -6.84 -7.28
CA MET A 185 8.01 -7.89 -6.55
C MET A 185 8.94 -8.65 -5.60
N LYS A 186 10.17 -8.94 -6.03
CA LYS A 186 11.17 -9.56 -5.18
C LYS A 186 11.48 -8.70 -3.94
N MET A 187 11.63 -7.38 -4.10
CA MET A 187 11.82 -6.47 -2.97
C MET A 187 10.64 -6.52 -1.98
N LEU A 188 9.40 -6.60 -2.47
CA LEU A 188 8.23 -6.73 -1.59
C LEU A 188 8.20 -8.07 -0.85
N GLU A 189 8.57 -9.17 -1.52
CA GLU A 189 8.72 -10.49 -0.88
C GLU A 189 9.78 -10.45 0.23
N GLU A 190 10.96 -9.90 -0.03
CA GLU A 190 12.05 -9.72 0.94
C GLU A 190 11.62 -8.87 2.15
N LEU A 191 10.89 -7.76 1.91
CA LEU A 191 10.34 -6.92 2.96
C LEU A 191 9.36 -7.67 3.86
N ASN A 192 8.54 -8.55 3.29
CA ASN A 192 7.63 -9.39 4.08
C ASN A 192 8.40 -10.43 4.90
N GLU A 193 9.43 -11.06 4.34
CA GLU A 193 10.29 -11.99 5.06
C GLU A 193 11.00 -11.34 6.24
N GLU A 194 11.35 -10.05 6.12
CA GLU A 194 11.89 -9.23 7.22
C GLU A 194 10.82 -8.80 8.25
N GLY A 195 9.57 -9.18 8.05
CA GLY A 195 8.49 -8.97 9.00
C GLY A 195 7.62 -7.76 8.74
N LYS A 196 7.68 -7.13 7.55
CA LYS A 196 6.73 -6.09 7.16
C LYS A 196 5.40 -6.71 6.73
N THR A 197 4.30 -6.04 7.06
CA THR A 197 2.97 -6.39 6.55
C THR A 197 2.79 -5.75 5.19
N ILE A 198 2.51 -6.55 4.16
CA ILE A 198 2.34 -6.09 2.78
C ILE A 198 0.88 -6.28 2.35
N ILE A 199 0.27 -5.22 1.86
CA ILE A 199 -1.04 -5.24 1.22
C ILE A 199 -0.84 -4.81 -0.23
N LEU A 200 -0.98 -5.76 -1.12
CA LEU A 200 -0.82 -5.58 -2.56
C LEU A 200 -2.20 -5.49 -3.21
N ILE A 201 -2.45 -4.44 -3.98
CA ILE A 201 -3.65 -4.30 -4.78
C ILE A 201 -3.24 -4.49 -6.23
N THR A 202 -3.87 -5.43 -6.92
CA THR A 202 -3.60 -5.68 -8.33
C THR A 202 -4.79 -6.34 -9.03
N HIS A 203 -4.87 -6.15 -10.34
CA HIS A 203 -5.78 -6.91 -11.21
C HIS A 203 -5.06 -8.07 -11.89
N ASP A 204 -3.73 -8.16 -11.78
CA ASP A 204 -2.91 -9.24 -12.33
C ASP A 204 -2.91 -10.44 -11.36
N ASN A 205 -3.46 -11.56 -11.82
CA ASN A 205 -3.55 -12.79 -11.04
C ASN A 205 -2.16 -13.43 -10.77
N ASP A 206 -1.18 -13.26 -11.66
CA ASP A 206 0.14 -13.85 -11.45
C ASP A 206 0.95 -13.05 -10.42
N ILE A 207 0.79 -11.74 -10.42
CA ILE A 207 1.32 -10.87 -9.36
C ILE A 207 0.61 -11.18 -8.03
N ALA A 208 -0.70 -11.34 -8.03
CA ALA A 208 -1.47 -11.66 -6.83
C ALA A 208 -1.04 -12.98 -6.17
N LYS A 209 -0.68 -14.00 -6.95
CA LYS A 209 -0.18 -15.29 -6.45
C LYS A 209 1.15 -15.21 -5.70
N LYS A 210 1.86 -14.07 -5.74
CA LYS A 210 3.05 -13.84 -4.90
C LYS A 210 2.71 -13.68 -3.43
N ALA A 211 1.51 -13.19 -3.13
CA ALA A 211 1.03 -13.08 -1.76
C ALA A 211 0.65 -14.45 -1.16
N LYS A 212 0.68 -14.53 0.18
CA LYS A 212 0.33 -15.74 0.94
C LYS A 212 -1.18 -15.88 1.17
N ARG A 213 -1.95 -14.78 0.98
CA ARG A 213 -3.40 -14.71 1.14
C ARG A 213 -3.98 -13.84 0.05
N ILE A 214 -5.06 -14.29 -0.55
CA ILE A 214 -5.73 -13.59 -1.66
C ILE A 214 -7.15 -13.25 -1.23
N ILE A 215 -7.52 -11.98 -1.34
CA ILE A 215 -8.84 -11.45 -1.06
C ILE A 215 -9.41 -10.93 -2.37
N ARG A 216 -10.60 -11.40 -2.74
CA ARG A 216 -11.31 -10.89 -3.93
C ARG A 216 -12.41 -9.94 -3.53
N ILE A 217 -12.42 -8.77 -4.18
CA ILE A 217 -13.50 -7.78 -4.07
C ILE A 217 -14.26 -7.74 -5.39
N ALA A 218 -15.59 -7.86 -5.30
CA ALA A 218 -16.52 -7.66 -6.41
C ALA A 218 -17.75 -6.89 -5.90
N ASP A 219 -18.18 -5.90 -6.66
CA ASP A 219 -19.34 -5.05 -6.36
C ASP A 219 -19.34 -4.51 -4.91
N GLY A 220 -18.17 -4.04 -4.47
CA GLY A 220 -17.96 -3.47 -3.15
C GLY A 220 -17.96 -4.47 -1.99
N LYS A 221 -17.96 -5.79 -2.25
CA LYS A 221 -18.00 -6.84 -1.23
C LYS A 221 -16.79 -7.76 -1.33
N ILE A 222 -16.36 -8.32 -0.20
CA ILE A 222 -15.40 -9.43 -0.21
C ILE A 222 -16.17 -10.70 -0.61
N THR A 223 -15.77 -11.28 -1.73
CA THR A 223 -16.37 -12.51 -2.27
C THR A 223 -15.51 -13.75 -2.02
N MET A 224 -14.22 -13.55 -1.74
CA MET A 224 -13.28 -14.63 -1.38
C MET A 224 -12.20 -14.08 -0.44
N ASP A 225 -11.82 -14.89 0.52
CA ASP A 225 -10.68 -14.67 1.42
C ASP A 225 -10.04 -16.04 1.70
N SER A 226 -8.94 -16.33 1.01
CA SER A 226 -8.33 -17.67 1.02
C SER A 226 -6.82 -17.59 1.15
N LYS A 227 -6.23 -18.52 1.89
CA LYS A 227 -4.79 -18.72 1.86
C LYS A 227 -4.38 -19.30 0.50
N ARG A 228 -3.17 -18.97 0.04
CA ARG A 228 -2.63 -19.41 -1.27
C ARG A 228 -2.69 -20.94 -1.45
N GLU A 229 -2.52 -21.71 -0.38
CA GLU A 229 -2.57 -23.17 -0.41
C GLU A 229 -3.95 -23.70 -0.79
N ASP A 230 -5.02 -22.97 -0.44
CA ASP A 230 -6.42 -23.34 -0.71
C ASP A 230 -6.84 -22.95 -2.14
N VAL A 231 -6.16 -21.99 -2.76
CA VAL A 231 -6.52 -21.42 -4.08
C VAL A 231 -6.06 -22.27 -5.27
N LYS A 232 -5.29 -23.33 -5.04
CA LYS A 232 -4.70 -24.15 -6.12
C LYS A 232 -5.69 -24.90 -7.01
N SER A 233 -6.98 -24.92 -6.72
CA SER A 233 -7.98 -25.72 -7.44
C SER A 233 -9.13 -24.94 -8.13
N GLU A 234 -9.40 -23.67 -7.83
CA GLU A 234 -10.65 -23.04 -8.30
C GLU A 234 -10.53 -21.72 -9.08
N VAL A 235 -9.37 -21.08 -9.17
CA VAL A 235 -9.26 -19.68 -9.67
C VAL A 235 -8.75 -19.55 -11.10
N ILE A 236 -8.53 -20.65 -11.83
CA ILE A 236 -7.96 -20.61 -13.19
C ILE A 236 -9.04 -20.57 -14.29
N THR A 237 -10.31 -20.57 -13.95
CA THR A 237 -11.39 -20.55 -14.96
C THR A 237 -12.43 -19.49 -14.60
N GLN A 238 -12.20 -18.23 -15.02
CA GLN A 238 -13.17 -17.30 -15.62
C GLN A 238 -12.53 -15.93 -15.84
#